data_a6b79acb6369e3d3657413a50d135ac0
#
_entry.id   a6b79acb6369e3d3657413a50d135ac0
#
_cell.length_a   1.000
_cell.length_b   1.000
_cell.length_c   1.000
_cell.angle_alpha   90.00
_cell.angle_beta   90.00
_cell.angle_gamma   90.00
#
_symmetry.space_group_name_H-M   'P 1'
#
loop_
_entity.id
_entity.type
_entity.pdbx_description
1 polymer ?
#
loop_
_entity_poly.entity_id
_entity_poly.type
_entity_poly.pdbx_seq_one_letter_code
_entity_poly.pdbx_strand_id
1 'polypeptide(L)'
;MKIRAFITVVGMSSALAAVGCGSSIPGSSGPADHPSEQAPASTQAAPGSVPAPGSGKSIDVCSALPATTASQITGTKFTTTKSNNVEGVVFGCEYGGPDSALLQISVDTQDGKGGFETDITALKAVQHPPIRISGVGDEAFSEPKPGNAGALGATSFASYGAVFGDVYIKIGGLTYVTADQGKQIVEMLHSKL
;
A
#
# COMPACT_ATOMS: atom_id res chain seq x y z
N MET A 1 31.73 -38.54 -7.54
CA MET A 1 32.41 -37.29 -7.93
C MET A 1 31.82 -36.18 -7.07
N LYS A 2 32.59 -35.70 -6.05
CA LYS A 2 32.08 -34.71 -5.07
C LYS A 2 32.62 -33.34 -5.48
N ILE A 3 31.74 -32.44 -5.92
CA ILE A 3 32.08 -31.05 -6.24
C ILE A 3 31.86 -30.23 -4.97
N ARG A 4 32.95 -29.69 -4.41
CA ARG A 4 32.93 -28.73 -3.30
C ARG A 4 32.83 -27.33 -3.91
N ALA A 5 31.72 -26.64 -3.67
CA ALA A 5 31.57 -25.24 -4.01
C ALA A 5 32.18 -24.36 -2.91
N PHE A 6 33.14 -23.52 -3.28
CA PHE A 6 33.71 -22.48 -2.41
C PHE A 6 32.83 -21.24 -2.49
N ILE A 7 32.29 -20.81 -1.34
CA ILE A 7 31.58 -19.54 -1.21
C ILE A 7 32.61 -18.49 -0.78
N THR A 8 32.88 -17.54 -1.67
CA THR A 8 33.70 -16.36 -1.37
C THR A 8 32.78 -15.26 -0.87
N VAL A 9 32.89 -14.89 0.41
CA VAL A 9 32.20 -13.77 1.02
C VAL A 9 32.99 -12.50 0.73
N VAL A 10 32.45 -11.62 -0.10
CA VAL A 10 32.99 -10.27 -0.33
C VAL A 10 32.31 -9.32 0.65
N GLY A 11 33.07 -8.88 1.65
CA GLY A 11 32.64 -7.85 2.60
C GLY A 11 32.67 -6.47 1.95
N MET A 12 31.52 -5.80 1.86
CA MET A 12 31.41 -4.38 1.51
C MET A 12 31.24 -3.55 2.78
N SER A 13 32.32 -2.85 3.14
CA SER A 13 32.31 -1.83 4.20
C SER A 13 31.70 -0.53 3.65
N SER A 14 30.57 -0.12 4.17
CA SER A 14 29.95 1.17 3.85
C SER A 14 30.41 2.23 4.87
N ALA A 15 31.15 3.22 4.41
CA ALA A 15 31.53 4.40 5.19
C ALA A 15 30.36 5.40 5.23
N LEU A 16 29.88 5.72 6.44
CA LEU A 16 28.95 6.85 6.67
C LEU A 16 29.75 8.16 6.70
N ALA A 17 29.47 9.04 5.76
CA ALA A 17 29.91 10.44 5.82
C ALA A 17 28.79 11.28 6.44
N ALA A 18 29.04 11.81 7.65
CA ALA A 18 28.19 12.79 8.29
C ALA A 18 28.55 14.19 7.77
N VAL A 19 27.61 14.84 7.08
CA VAL A 19 27.72 16.26 6.70
C VAL A 19 26.89 17.07 7.69
N GLY A 20 27.58 17.75 8.59
CA GLY A 20 27.03 18.77 9.48
C GLY A 20 27.04 20.12 8.78
N CYS A 21 25.89 20.75 8.59
CA CYS A 21 25.77 22.17 8.22
C CYS A 21 25.29 22.97 9.45
N GLY A 22 26.24 23.58 10.14
CA GLY A 22 25.97 24.65 11.09
C GLY A 22 25.95 25.98 10.35
N SER A 23 24.85 26.71 10.40
CA SER A 23 24.76 28.10 9.96
C SER A 23 24.43 28.97 11.15
N SER A 24 25.47 29.68 11.64
CA SER A 24 25.37 30.76 12.61
C SER A 24 25.05 32.06 11.86
N ILE A 25 23.97 32.75 12.24
CA ILE A 25 23.66 34.09 11.76
C ILE A 25 24.04 35.08 12.87
N PRO A 26 24.94 36.07 12.62
CA PRO A 26 25.24 37.12 13.59
C PRO A 26 24.13 38.19 13.57
N GLY A 27 23.74 38.60 14.77
CA GLY A 27 22.77 39.65 15.01
C GLY A 27 23.18 41.02 14.48
N SER A 28 22.21 41.79 14.03
CA SER A 28 22.32 43.24 13.81
C SER A 28 21.17 43.92 14.56
N SER A 29 21.54 44.65 15.58
CA SER A 29 20.69 45.58 16.32
C SER A 29 20.65 46.92 15.59
N GLY A 30 19.45 47.41 15.29
CA GLY A 30 19.22 48.79 14.87
C GLY A 30 17.78 49.19 15.20
N PRO A 31 17.57 50.28 15.96
CA PRO A 31 16.25 50.80 16.23
C PRO A 31 15.81 51.71 15.08
N ALA A 32 14.65 51.48 14.52
CA ALA A 32 13.96 52.46 13.67
C ALA A 32 12.47 52.42 13.97
N ASP A 33 11.98 53.51 14.51
CA ASP A 33 10.58 53.87 14.65
C ASP A 33 9.90 53.85 13.30
N HIS A 34 8.86 53.03 13.14
CA HIS A 34 7.87 53.20 12.08
C HIS A 34 6.45 53.14 12.66
N PRO A 35 5.57 54.05 12.22
CA PRO A 35 4.21 54.15 12.74
C PRO A 35 3.36 52.95 12.37
N SER A 36 2.52 52.52 13.31
CA SER A 36 1.54 51.48 13.19
C SER A 36 0.59 51.71 12.01
N GLU A 37 0.79 51.01 10.94
CA GLU A 37 -0.22 50.87 9.89
C GLU A 37 -1.06 49.66 10.24
N GLN A 38 -2.31 49.93 10.55
CA GLN A 38 -3.34 49.01 10.98
C GLN A 38 -3.67 48.06 9.81
N ALA A 39 -3.14 46.85 9.84
CA ALA A 39 -3.45 45.80 8.86
C ALA A 39 -4.95 45.44 8.93
N PRO A 40 -5.61 45.29 7.78
CA PRO A 40 -7.00 44.87 7.76
C PRO A 40 -7.16 43.47 8.36
N ALA A 41 -8.18 43.31 9.19
CA ALA A 41 -8.52 42.07 9.84
C ALA A 41 -8.65 40.93 8.79
N SER A 42 -7.73 39.99 8.80
CA SER A 42 -7.83 38.75 8.07
C SER A 42 -9.04 38.00 8.62
N THR A 43 -10.08 37.94 7.81
CA THR A 43 -11.25 37.07 8.06
C THR A 43 -10.71 35.64 8.09
N GLN A 44 -10.54 35.13 9.29
CA GLN A 44 -10.16 33.75 9.53
C GLN A 44 -11.30 32.89 8.99
N ALA A 45 -11.10 32.26 7.84
CA ALA A 45 -12.03 31.28 7.31
C ALA A 45 -12.27 30.22 8.40
N ALA A 46 -13.53 29.98 8.72
CA ALA A 46 -13.91 28.93 9.65
C ALA A 46 -13.22 27.62 9.23
N PRO A 47 -12.66 26.85 10.19
CA PRO A 47 -12.11 25.55 9.86
C PRO A 47 -13.20 24.76 9.15
N GLY A 48 -12.93 24.41 7.89
CA GLY A 48 -13.84 23.60 7.09
C GLY A 48 -14.19 22.36 7.90
N SER A 49 -15.49 22.12 8.06
CA SER A 49 -16.00 20.92 8.71
C SER A 49 -15.36 19.73 8.02
N VAL A 50 -14.48 19.01 8.72
CA VAL A 50 -14.00 17.70 8.29
C VAL A 50 -15.27 16.88 8.08
N PRO A 51 -15.49 16.28 6.88
CA PRO A 51 -16.65 15.45 6.67
C PRO A 51 -16.69 14.42 7.81
N ALA A 52 -17.84 14.28 8.47
CA ALA A 52 -18.03 13.22 9.43
C ALA A 52 -17.66 11.90 8.75
N PRO A 53 -16.95 10.98 9.42
CA PRO A 53 -16.62 9.70 8.84
C PRO A 53 -17.94 9.10 8.35
N GLY A 54 -18.04 8.97 7.02
CA GLY A 54 -19.20 8.40 6.39
C GLY A 54 -19.48 7.06 7.04
N SER A 55 -20.74 6.62 7.08
CA SER A 55 -21.17 5.30 7.51
C SER A 55 -20.60 4.23 6.56
N GLY A 56 -19.27 4.19 6.45
CA GLY A 56 -18.53 3.24 5.65
C GLY A 56 -18.86 1.84 6.15
N LYS A 57 -19.19 0.96 5.24
CA LYS A 57 -19.35 -0.46 5.53
C LYS A 57 -18.05 -0.97 6.15
N SER A 58 -18.11 -1.58 7.32
CA SER A 58 -16.96 -2.22 7.96
C SER A 58 -16.94 -3.70 7.60
N ILE A 59 -15.77 -4.24 7.34
CA ILE A 59 -15.56 -5.66 7.06
C ILE A 59 -14.41 -6.20 7.92
N ASP A 60 -14.59 -7.35 8.53
CA ASP A 60 -13.46 -8.14 9.05
C ASP A 60 -12.91 -9.02 7.94
N VAL A 61 -11.86 -8.53 7.27
CA VAL A 61 -11.23 -9.20 6.11
C VAL A 61 -10.67 -10.56 6.49
N CYS A 62 -10.09 -10.71 7.70
CA CYS A 62 -9.55 -11.99 8.16
C CYS A 62 -10.64 -13.05 8.36
N SER A 63 -11.81 -12.64 8.87
CA SER A 63 -12.96 -13.52 9.02
C SER A 63 -13.68 -13.78 7.69
N ALA A 64 -13.77 -12.77 6.82
CA ALA A 64 -14.40 -12.89 5.51
C ALA A 64 -13.62 -13.82 4.56
N LEU A 65 -12.29 -13.84 4.67
CA LEU A 65 -11.39 -14.73 3.95
C LEU A 65 -10.45 -15.44 4.94
N PRO A 66 -10.84 -16.59 5.54
CA PRO A 66 -9.97 -17.33 6.45
C PRO A 66 -8.68 -17.84 5.78
N ALA A 67 -7.60 -18.03 6.56
CA ALA A 67 -6.31 -18.48 6.04
C ALA A 67 -6.39 -19.81 5.24
N THR A 68 -7.28 -20.70 5.64
CA THR A 68 -7.53 -21.96 4.91
C THR A 68 -8.08 -21.70 3.51
N THR A 69 -9.03 -20.78 3.38
CA THR A 69 -9.63 -20.39 2.09
C THR A 69 -8.61 -19.65 1.22
N ALA A 70 -7.88 -18.70 1.80
CA ALA A 70 -6.79 -18.01 1.10
C ALA A 70 -5.74 -19.00 0.58
N SER A 71 -5.38 -20.01 1.39
CA SER A 71 -4.45 -21.07 1.00
C SER A 71 -4.98 -21.94 -0.15
N GLN A 72 -6.25 -22.27 -0.14
CA GLN A 72 -6.89 -23.05 -1.21
C GLN A 72 -6.90 -22.29 -2.54
N ILE A 73 -7.24 -21.00 -2.50
CA ILE A 73 -7.30 -20.16 -3.71
C ILE A 73 -5.91 -19.94 -4.29
N THR A 74 -4.94 -19.58 -3.46
CA THR A 74 -3.59 -19.20 -3.93
C THR A 74 -2.67 -20.39 -4.17
N GLY A 75 -2.98 -21.56 -3.61
CA GLY A 75 -2.07 -22.70 -3.57
C GLY A 75 -0.89 -22.53 -2.61
N THR A 76 -0.85 -21.42 -1.84
CA THR A 76 0.21 -21.11 -0.87
C THR A 76 -0.30 -21.38 0.54
N LYS A 77 0.48 -22.10 1.36
CA LYS A 77 0.07 -22.40 2.74
C LYS A 77 0.23 -21.19 3.63
N PHE A 78 -0.87 -20.68 4.19
CA PHE A 78 -0.88 -19.67 5.24
C PHE A 78 -1.24 -20.30 6.58
N THR A 79 -0.54 -19.92 7.63
CA THR A 79 -0.68 -20.49 8.98
C THR A 79 -1.08 -19.45 10.03
N THR A 80 -0.90 -18.17 9.71
CA THR A 80 -1.22 -17.05 10.60
C THR A 80 -2.03 -15.99 9.86
N THR A 81 -2.88 -15.28 10.59
CA THR A 81 -3.56 -14.08 10.13
C THR A 81 -3.40 -12.97 11.16
N LYS A 82 -3.28 -11.74 10.66
CA LYS A 82 -3.21 -10.53 11.47
C LYS A 82 -4.09 -9.45 10.86
N SER A 83 -5.07 -8.98 11.61
CA SER A 83 -5.88 -7.84 11.20
C SER A 83 -5.04 -6.56 11.18
N ASN A 84 -5.22 -5.74 10.14
CA ASN A 84 -4.51 -4.49 9.94
C ASN A 84 -5.52 -3.43 9.47
N ASN A 85 -6.21 -2.81 10.43
CA ASN A 85 -7.24 -1.83 10.16
C ASN A 85 -6.71 -0.42 10.44
N VAL A 86 -7.08 0.55 9.59
CA VAL A 86 -6.77 1.96 9.75
C VAL A 86 -8.09 2.73 9.93
N GLU A 87 -8.36 3.14 11.17
CA GLU A 87 -9.42 4.06 11.62
C GLU A 87 -10.74 4.02 10.83
N GLY A 88 -11.29 2.82 10.59
CA GLY A 88 -12.61 2.66 9.97
C GLY A 88 -12.68 3.01 8.47
N VAL A 89 -11.53 3.23 7.82
CA VAL A 89 -11.41 3.58 6.41
C VAL A 89 -10.85 2.42 5.60
N VAL A 90 -9.76 1.84 6.08
CA VAL A 90 -9.10 0.70 5.44
C VAL A 90 -9.14 -0.49 6.40
N PHE A 91 -9.69 -1.58 5.91
CA PHE A 91 -9.79 -2.85 6.61
C PHE A 91 -8.84 -3.84 5.94
N GLY A 92 -7.96 -4.45 6.71
CA GLY A 92 -6.94 -5.32 6.14
C GLY A 92 -6.73 -6.62 6.88
N CYS A 93 -6.18 -7.60 6.17
CA CYS A 93 -5.69 -8.85 6.74
C CYS A 93 -4.34 -9.21 6.10
N GLU A 94 -3.39 -9.55 6.96
CA GLU A 94 -2.10 -10.10 6.57
C GLU A 94 -2.11 -11.59 6.85
N TYR A 95 -1.69 -12.38 5.87
CA TYR A 95 -1.59 -13.83 5.94
C TYR A 95 -0.12 -14.22 5.85
N GLY A 96 0.39 -14.84 6.90
CA GLY A 96 1.75 -15.34 6.99
C GLY A 96 1.83 -16.84 6.84
N GLY A 97 2.89 -17.32 6.21
CA GLY A 97 3.14 -18.73 6.01
C GLY A 97 4.62 -19.08 6.07
N PRO A 98 4.98 -20.37 5.89
CA PRO A 98 6.37 -20.82 5.77
C PRO A 98 7.03 -20.18 4.55
N ASP A 99 8.37 -20.27 4.47
CA ASP A 99 9.17 -19.81 3.34
C ASP A 99 8.95 -18.33 2.97
N SER A 100 8.69 -17.49 3.97
CA SER A 100 8.38 -16.06 3.80
C SER A 100 7.11 -15.79 2.98
N ALA A 101 6.19 -16.74 2.90
CA ALA A 101 4.91 -16.51 2.27
C ALA A 101 4.17 -15.38 3.00
N LEU A 102 3.79 -14.36 2.24
CA LEU A 102 3.09 -13.18 2.74
C LEU A 102 2.06 -12.74 1.72
N LEU A 103 0.79 -12.68 2.14
CA LEU A 103 -0.30 -12.11 1.37
C LEU A 103 -0.93 -11.00 2.21
N GLN A 104 -1.12 -9.84 1.63
CA GLN A 104 -1.80 -8.72 2.24
C GLN A 104 -3.04 -8.38 1.42
N ILE A 105 -4.16 -8.25 2.10
CA ILE A 105 -5.43 -7.83 1.50
C ILE A 105 -5.92 -6.62 2.25
N SER A 106 -6.30 -5.57 1.52
CA SER A 106 -6.91 -4.38 2.09
C SER A 106 -8.18 -3.99 1.32
N VAL A 107 -9.14 -3.46 2.05
CA VAL A 107 -10.42 -2.96 1.56
C VAL A 107 -10.52 -1.51 1.99
N ASP A 108 -10.45 -0.59 1.03
CA ASP A 108 -10.72 0.84 1.24
C ASP A 108 -12.18 1.10 0.92
N THR A 109 -12.90 1.73 1.84
CA THR A 109 -14.35 1.98 1.73
C THR A 109 -14.72 3.46 1.59
N GLN A 110 -13.72 4.35 1.43
CA GLN A 110 -13.96 5.79 1.35
C GLN A 110 -13.52 6.43 0.04
N ASP A 111 -12.37 6.04 -0.50
CA ASP A 111 -11.83 6.58 -1.73
C ASP A 111 -11.27 5.47 -2.63
N GLY A 112 -12.12 4.49 -2.89
CA GLY A 112 -11.72 3.32 -3.65
C GLY A 112 -11.13 3.65 -5.01
N LYS A 113 -11.70 4.62 -5.71
CA LYS A 113 -11.20 5.04 -7.03
C LYS A 113 -9.85 5.75 -6.94
N GLY A 114 -9.65 6.64 -5.97
CA GLY A 114 -8.38 7.34 -5.75
C GLY A 114 -7.26 6.39 -5.38
N GLY A 115 -7.53 5.43 -4.49
CA GLY A 115 -6.59 4.36 -4.14
C GLY A 115 -6.18 3.51 -5.35
N PHE A 116 -7.15 3.11 -6.16
CA PHE A 116 -6.93 2.33 -7.38
C PHE A 116 -6.03 3.08 -8.39
N GLU A 117 -6.33 4.36 -8.70
CA GLU A 117 -5.53 5.16 -9.64
C GLU A 117 -4.12 5.42 -9.10
N THR A 118 -3.95 5.55 -7.80
CA THR A 118 -2.65 5.67 -7.14
C THR A 118 -1.79 4.43 -7.40
N ASP A 119 -2.33 3.24 -7.20
CA ASP A 119 -1.61 1.99 -7.45
C ASP A 119 -1.29 1.80 -8.94
N ILE A 120 -2.22 2.11 -9.85
CA ILE A 120 -1.97 2.10 -11.31
C ILE A 120 -0.80 3.02 -11.68
N THR A 121 -0.77 4.21 -11.10
CA THR A 121 0.29 5.20 -11.36
C THR A 121 1.64 4.72 -10.83
N ALA A 122 1.66 4.15 -9.62
CA ALA A 122 2.87 3.59 -9.02
C ALA A 122 3.44 2.43 -9.85
N LEU A 123 2.60 1.51 -10.32
CA LEU A 123 3.01 0.40 -11.17
C LEU A 123 3.60 0.86 -12.51
N LYS A 124 3.00 1.88 -13.13
CA LYS A 124 3.55 2.48 -14.36
C LYS A 124 4.92 3.13 -14.13
N ALA A 125 5.10 3.79 -12.99
CA ALA A 125 6.34 4.47 -12.64
C ALA A 125 7.53 3.50 -12.48
N VAL A 126 7.29 2.27 -12.03
CA VAL A 126 8.31 1.23 -11.88
C VAL A 126 8.44 0.33 -13.11
N GLN A 127 7.87 0.73 -14.25
CA GLN A 127 7.92 -0.01 -15.53
C GLN A 127 7.27 -1.42 -15.46
N HIS A 128 6.33 -1.61 -14.55
CA HIS A 128 5.47 -2.79 -14.45
C HIS A 128 4.01 -2.41 -14.80
N PRO A 129 3.70 -2.09 -16.07
CA PRO A 129 2.37 -1.63 -16.43
C PRO A 129 1.34 -2.71 -16.11
N PRO A 130 0.29 -2.37 -15.35
CA PRO A 130 -0.73 -3.33 -14.97
C PRO A 130 -1.55 -3.77 -16.18
N ILE A 131 -1.98 -5.04 -16.16
CA ILE A 131 -2.89 -5.61 -17.14
C ILE A 131 -4.31 -5.32 -16.67
N ARG A 132 -5.11 -4.62 -17.47
CA ARG A 132 -6.53 -4.39 -17.17
C ARG A 132 -7.30 -5.70 -17.28
N ILE A 133 -8.16 -5.97 -16.29
CA ILE A 133 -9.02 -7.14 -16.22
C ILE A 133 -10.46 -6.69 -16.45
N SER A 134 -11.17 -7.36 -17.34
CA SER A 134 -12.59 -7.11 -17.60
C SER A 134 -13.50 -8.05 -16.84
N GLY A 135 -14.72 -7.60 -16.54
CA GLY A 135 -15.76 -8.41 -15.90
C GLY A 135 -15.55 -8.65 -14.41
N VAL A 136 -14.84 -7.74 -13.73
CA VAL A 136 -14.66 -7.72 -12.29
C VAL A 136 -14.84 -6.30 -11.81
N GLY A 137 -15.86 -6.04 -11.00
CA GLY A 137 -16.17 -4.70 -10.53
C GLY A 137 -16.37 -3.69 -11.68
N ASP A 138 -16.16 -2.42 -11.37
CA ASP A 138 -16.18 -1.34 -12.35
C ASP A 138 -14.86 -1.28 -13.12
N GLU A 139 -13.75 -1.46 -12.41
CA GLU A 139 -12.40 -1.55 -12.95
C GLU A 139 -11.56 -2.55 -12.15
N ALA A 140 -10.69 -3.29 -12.85
CA ALA A 140 -9.73 -4.17 -12.19
C ALA A 140 -8.41 -4.25 -12.94
N PHE A 141 -7.33 -4.58 -12.23
CA PHE A 141 -6.03 -4.87 -12.81
C PHE A 141 -5.35 -6.06 -12.14
N SER A 142 -4.44 -6.69 -12.85
CA SER A 142 -3.43 -7.57 -12.29
C SER A 142 -2.03 -7.10 -12.67
N GLU A 143 -1.06 -7.33 -11.81
CA GLU A 143 0.34 -7.15 -12.14
C GLU A 143 0.80 -8.34 -13.01
N PRO A 144 1.63 -8.11 -14.06
CA PRO A 144 2.25 -9.20 -14.78
C PRO A 144 3.09 -10.04 -13.82
N LYS A 145 3.07 -11.38 -13.99
CA LYS A 145 3.92 -12.24 -13.18
C LYS A 145 5.36 -11.75 -13.24
N PRO A 146 6.01 -11.50 -12.09
CA PRO A 146 7.41 -11.09 -12.08
C PRO A 146 8.23 -12.10 -12.86
N GLY A 147 8.93 -11.64 -13.89
CA GLY A 147 9.96 -12.45 -14.51
C GLY A 147 11.05 -12.77 -13.48
N ASN A 148 12.04 -13.60 -13.83
CA ASN A 148 13.20 -13.89 -12.97
C ASN A 148 14.09 -12.65 -12.66
N ALA A 149 13.69 -11.45 -13.08
CA ALA A 149 14.28 -10.19 -12.67
C ALA A 149 14.01 -10.03 -11.17
N GLY A 150 15.06 -10.27 -10.41
CA GLY A 150 15.07 -10.32 -8.95
C GLY A 150 14.18 -9.24 -8.34
N ALA A 151 13.39 -9.66 -7.42
CA ALA A 151 12.43 -8.89 -6.69
C ALA A 151 12.92 -7.45 -6.47
N LEU A 152 12.35 -6.51 -7.20
CA LEU A 152 12.24 -5.15 -6.69
C LEU A 152 11.53 -5.34 -5.36
N GLY A 153 12.22 -5.06 -4.26
CA GLY A 153 11.83 -5.38 -2.89
C GLY A 153 10.32 -5.30 -2.70
N ALA A 154 9.69 -6.44 -2.66
CA ALA A 154 8.28 -6.69 -2.92
C ALA A 154 7.38 -6.29 -1.75
N THR A 155 7.46 -5.07 -1.28
CA THR A 155 6.80 -4.75 -0.01
C THR A 155 5.60 -3.83 -0.11
N SER A 156 5.23 -3.33 -1.29
CA SER A 156 4.18 -2.31 -1.31
C SER A 156 3.28 -2.26 -2.56
N PHE A 157 3.53 -3.06 -3.59
CA PHE A 157 2.72 -2.98 -4.79
C PHE A 157 1.57 -3.99 -4.76
N ALA A 158 0.41 -3.55 -5.23
CA ALA A 158 -0.72 -4.43 -5.40
C ALA A 158 -0.45 -5.38 -6.56
N SER A 159 -0.53 -6.69 -6.32
CA SER A 159 -0.48 -7.69 -7.39
C SER A 159 -1.83 -7.83 -8.12
N TYR A 160 -2.90 -7.41 -7.48
CA TYR A 160 -4.25 -7.37 -8.03
C TYR A 160 -5.07 -6.27 -7.33
N GLY A 161 -5.93 -5.60 -8.07
CA GLY A 161 -6.84 -4.60 -7.52
C GLY A 161 -8.14 -4.54 -8.29
N ALA A 162 -9.26 -4.29 -7.57
CA ALA A 162 -10.58 -4.12 -8.17
C ALA A 162 -11.39 -3.06 -7.43
N VAL A 163 -12.14 -2.26 -8.19
CA VAL A 163 -13.05 -1.21 -7.70
C VAL A 163 -14.49 -1.66 -7.89
N PHE A 164 -15.30 -1.42 -6.87
CA PHE A 164 -16.74 -1.66 -6.84
C PHE A 164 -17.42 -0.41 -6.25
N GLY A 165 -17.82 0.55 -7.08
CA GLY A 165 -18.29 1.86 -6.62
C GLY A 165 -17.17 2.61 -5.87
N ASP A 166 -17.43 2.93 -4.58
CA ASP A 166 -16.46 3.61 -3.72
C ASP A 166 -15.50 2.65 -2.97
N VAL A 167 -15.64 1.35 -3.20
CA VAL A 167 -14.82 0.35 -2.53
C VAL A 167 -13.67 -0.10 -3.42
N TYR A 168 -12.46 -0.08 -2.89
CA TYR A 168 -11.27 -0.65 -3.53
C TYR A 168 -10.76 -1.83 -2.73
N ILE A 169 -10.65 -2.99 -3.37
CA ILE A 169 -10.06 -4.20 -2.81
C ILE A 169 -8.71 -4.43 -3.47
N LYS A 170 -7.67 -4.42 -2.64
CA LYS A 170 -6.28 -4.55 -3.04
C LYS A 170 -5.67 -5.83 -2.47
N ILE A 171 -4.94 -6.55 -3.30
CA ILE A 171 -4.18 -7.75 -2.94
C ILE A 171 -2.71 -7.48 -3.25
N GLY A 172 -1.83 -7.69 -2.28
CA GLY A 172 -0.39 -7.49 -2.42
C GLY A 172 0.41 -8.46 -1.55
N GLY A 173 1.70 -8.21 -1.41
CA GLY A 173 2.61 -9.02 -0.60
C GLY A 173 3.67 -9.75 -1.41
N LEU A 174 4.32 -10.73 -0.80
CA LEU A 174 5.37 -11.54 -1.44
C LEU A 174 4.82 -12.75 -2.22
N THR A 175 3.55 -13.12 -1.95
CA THR A 175 2.87 -14.20 -2.66
C THR A 175 2.25 -13.64 -3.93
N TYR A 176 2.69 -14.13 -5.08
CA TYR A 176 2.08 -13.76 -6.36
C TYR A 176 0.69 -14.38 -6.49
N VAL A 177 -0.26 -13.57 -6.89
CA VAL A 177 -1.67 -13.96 -7.13
C VAL A 177 -1.97 -13.81 -8.61
N THR A 178 -2.44 -14.86 -9.26
CA THR A 178 -2.87 -14.81 -10.67
C THR A 178 -4.14 -13.99 -10.82
N ALA A 179 -4.47 -13.57 -12.05
CA ALA A 179 -5.69 -12.82 -12.33
C ALA A 179 -6.96 -13.57 -11.88
N ASP A 180 -7.04 -14.89 -12.11
CA ASP A 180 -8.19 -15.70 -11.70
C ASP A 180 -8.29 -15.86 -10.18
N GLN A 181 -7.16 -16.04 -9.50
CA GLN A 181 -7.11 -16.07 -8.04
C GLN A 181 -7.52 -14.73 -7.43
N GLY A 182 -7.00 -13.64 -7.99
CA GLY A 182 -7.35 -12.28 -7.57
C GLY A 182 -8.84 -12.02 -7.75
N LYS A 183 -9.40 -12.35 -8.89
CA LYS A 183 -10.84 -12.25 -9.16
C LYS A 183 -11.66 -13.00 -8.11
N GLN A 184 -11.32 -14.25 -7.83
CA GLN A 184 -12.05 -15.08 -6.85
C GLN A 184 -12.01 -14.46 -5.44
N ILE A 185 -10.85 -13.92 -5.02
CA ILE A 185 -10.70 -13.26 -3.71
C ILE A 185 -11.56 -12.00 -3.63
N VAL A 186 -11.47 -11.09 -4.64
CA VAL A 186 -12.18 -9.81 -4.57
C VAL A 186 -13.69 -9.98 -4.68
N GLU A 187 -14.19 -10.91 -5.49
CA GLU A 187 -15.62 -11.24 -5.58
C GLU A 187 -16.16 -11.81 -4.26
N MET A 188 -15.38 -12.69 -3.61
CA MET A 188 -15.75 -13.24 -2.30
C MET A 188 -15.82 -12.14 -1.24
N LEU A 189 -14.85 -11.24 -1.17
CA LEU A 189 -14.83 -10.14 -0.21
C LEU A 189 -15.94 -9.13 -0.50
N HIS A 190 -16.14 -8.74 -1.76
CA HIS A 190 -17.21 -7.83 -2.15
C HIS A 190 -18.60 -8.37 -1.78
N SER A 191 -18.81 -9.68 -1.86
CA SER A 191 -20.08 -10.31 -1.47
C SER A 191 -20.37 -10.22 0.05
N LYS A 192 -19.41 -9.77 0.87
CA LYS A 192 -19.54 -9.58 2.32
C LYS A 192 -19.68 -8.11 2.73
N LEU A 193 -19.57 -7.19 1.78
CA LEU A 193 -19.75 -5.74 1.94
C LEU A 193 -21.21 -5.36 1.63
#